data_ff6e467175873259bdb26a9c11de9b02
#
_entry.id   ff6e467175873259bdb26a9c11de9b02
#
_cell.length_a   1.000
_cell.length_b   1.000
_cell.length_c   1.000
_cell.angle_alpha   90.00
_cell.angle_beta   90.00
_cell.angle_gamma   90.00
#
_symmetry.space_group_name_H-M   'P 1'
#
loop_
_entity.id
_entity.type
_entity.pdbx_description
1 polymer ?
#
loop_
_entity_poly.entity_id
_entity_poly.type
_entity_poly.pdbx_seq_one_letter_code
_entity_poly.pdbx_strand_id
1 'polypeptide(L)'
;MTESYKIAIAGTGYVGLSNAVLLSQKHEVTAVDVVESKVRLINEKKSPIADREIEEYLADKKLNLVATVDAKSAYKNADFVIISTPTNYDDERHFFDTSSVEAVIELVIECNPNAVIVIKSTCLLYT
;
A
#
# COMPACT_ATOMS: atom_id res chain seq x y z
N MET A 1 5.78 13.41 -23.02
CA MET A 1 4.58 12.73 -22.56
C MET A 1 4.89 11.80 -21.39
N THR A 2 4.26 12.00 -20.27
CA THR A 2 4.53 11.17 -19.11
C THR A 2 3.57 9.99 -19.10
N GLU A 3 4.12 8.80 -18.98
CA GLU A 3 3.30 7.61 -18.86
C GLU A 3 2.79 7.49 -17.44
N SER A 4 1.53 7.08 -17.33
CA SER A 4 0.92 6.83 -16.05
C SER A 4 0.81 5.32 -15.86
N TYR A 5 1.28 4.83 -14.73
CA TYR A 5 1.21 3.43 -14.39
C TYR A 5 0.07 3.18 -13.42
N LYS A 6 -0.40 1.94 -13.38
CA LYS A 6 -1.37 1.51 -12.39
C LYS A 6 -0.61 0.84 -11.26
N ILE A 7 -0.67 1.43 -10.09
CA ILE A 7 0.09 0.98 -8.93
C ILE A 7 -0.87 0.57 -7.82
N ALA A 8 -0.69 -0.63 -7.29
CA ALA A 8 -1.42 -1.07 -6.12
C ALA A 8 -0.48 -1.05 -4.93
N ILE A 9 -0.95 -0.55 -3.80
CA ILE A 9 -0.15 -0.50 -2.58
C ILE A 9 -0.84 -1.33 -1.50
N ALA A 10 -0.18 -2.36 -1.04
CA ALA A 10 -0.69 -3.23 0.01
C ALA A 10 -0.29 -2.66 1.37
N GLY A 11 -1.29 -2.27 2.15
CA GLY A 11 -1.07 -1.67 3.46
C GLY A 11 -1.17 -0.15 3.43
N THR A 12 -1.87 0.41 4.41
CA THR A 12 -2.06 1.86 4.50
C THR A 12 -1.52 2.43 5.81
N GLY A 13 -0.44 1.85 6.29
CA GLY A 13 0.33 2.43 7.39
C GLY A 13 1.13 3.62 6.87
N TYR A 14 2.04 4.13 7.68
CA TYR A 14 2.81 5.31 7.31
C TYR A 14 3.54 5.18 5.98
N VAL A 15 4.27 4.09 5.81
CA VAL A 15 5.06 3.87 4.58
C VAL A 15 4.16 3.72 3.36
N GLY A 16 3.13 2.89 3.46
CA GLY A 16 2.22 2.65 2.34
C GLY A 16 1.47 3.90 1.94
N LEU A 17 0.94 4.61 2.91
CA LEU A 17 0.15 5.81 2.64
C LEU A 17 1.02 6.96 2.12
N SER A 18 2.25 7.10 2.63
CA SER A 18 3.20 8.09 2.11
C SER A 18 3.52 7.84 0.65
N ASN A 19 3.78 6.59 0.30
CA ASN A 19 4.03 6.21 -1.08
C ASN A 19 2.79 6.41 -1.95
N ALA A 20 1.61 6.08 -1.42
CA ALA A 20 0.36 6.26 -2.15
C ALA A 20 0.14 7.73 -2.52
N VAL A 21 0.33 8.62 -1.56
CA VAL A 21 0.17 10.05 -1.77
C VAL A 21 1.18 10.57 -2.77
N LEU A 22 2.43 10.17 -2.63
CA LEU A 22 3.48 10.63 -3.52
C LEU A 22 3.29 10.17 -4.96
N LEU A 23 2.99 8.89 -5.14
CA LEU A 23 2.86 8.31 -6.47
C LEU A 23 1.57 8.71 -7.18
N SER A 24 0.50 8.92 -6.42
CA SER A 24 -0.79 9.29 -7.00
C SER A 24 -0.85 10.69 -7.60
N GLN A 25 0.20 11.45 -7.42
CA GLN A 25 0.30 12.76 -8.08
C GLN A 25 0.56 12.60 -9.57
N LYS A 26 1.13 11.48 -9.99
CA LYS A 26 1.46 11.23 -11.40
C LYS A 26 0.90 9.92 -11.95
N HIS A 27 0.54 9.00 -11.08
CA HIS A 27 0.09 7.67 -11.50
C HIS A 27 -1.26 7.33 -10.86
N GLU A 28 -1.92 6.32 -11.42
CA GLU A 28 -3.16 5.82 -10.84
C GLU A 28 -2.82 4.85 -9.72
N VAL A 29 -3.15 5.20 -8.50
CA VAL A 29 -2.81 4.41 -7.32
C VAL A 29 -4.05 3.86 -6.62
N THR A 30 -4.03 2.57 -6.32
CA THR A 30 -5.06 1.92 -5.52
C THR A 30 -4.42 1.43 -4.23
N ALA A 31 -4.86 1.97 -3.12
CA ALA A 31 -4.37 1.54 -1.81
C ALA A 31 -5.26 0.41 -1.30
N VAL A 32 -4.64 -0.66 -0.84
CA VAL A 32 -5.35 -1.85 -0.37
C VAL A 32 -5.13 -2.02 1.13
N ASP A 33 -6.19 -2.17 1.88
CA ASP A 33 -6.11 -2.47 3.30
C ASP A 33 -7.26 -3.37 3.69
N VAL A 34 -7.07 -4.18 4.73
CA VAL A 34 -8.09 -5.07 5.22
C VAL A 34 -9.06 -4.37 6.19
N VAL A 35 -8.69 -3.18 6.64
CA VAL A 35 -9.50 -2.40 7.57
C VAL A 35 -10.39 -1.44 6.78
N GLU A 36 -11.68 -1.74 6.75
CA GLU A 36 -12.65 -0.95 5.98
C GLU A 36 -12.71 0.52 6.39
N SER A 37 -12.57 0.80 7.67
CA SER A 37 -12.61 2.17 8.17
C SER A 37 -11.46 3.03 7.62
N LYS A 38 -10.28 2.43 7.46
CA LYS A 38 -9.14 3.13 6.85
C LYS A 38 -9.39 3.41 5.38
N VAL A 39 -9.95 2.43 4.68
CA VAL A 39 -10.28 2.58 3.27
C VAL A 39 -11.28 3.72 3.06
N ARG A 40 -12.28 3.77 3.91
CA ARG A 40 -13.29 4.82 3.85
C ARG A 40 -12.69 6.22 4.06
N LEU A 41 -11.81 6.34 5.06
CA LEU A 41 -11.15 7.62 5.32
C LEU A 41 -10.33 8.11 4.13
N ILE A 42 -9.56 7.22 3.53
CA ILE A 42 -8.74 7.58 2.37
C ILE A 42 -9.61 8.06 1.21
N ASN A 43 -10.73 7.37 0.95
CA ASN A 43 -11.64 7.75 -0.12
C ASN A 43 -12.34 9.06 0.15
N GLU A 44 -12.48 9.44 1.41
CA GLU A 44 -13.02 10.73 1.81
C GLU A 44 -11.95 11.81 1.90
N LYS A 45 -10.73 11.48 1.49
CA LYS A 45 -9.56 12.37 1.51
C LYS A 45 -9.14 12.74 2.93
N LYS A 46 -9.29 11.79 3.83
CA LYS A 46 -8.86 11.93 5.22
C LYS A 46 -7.80 10.90 5.52
N SER A 47 -6.82 11.28 6.32
CA SER A 47 -5.75 10.37 6.69
C SER A 47 -6.18 9.45 7.84
N PRO A 48 -5.98 8.13 7.72
CA PRO A 48 -6.23 7.22 8.83
C PRO A 48 -5.11 7.24 9.87
N ILE A 49 -4.03 7.96 9.60
CA ILE A 49 -2.94 8.10 10.55
C ILE A 49 -2.72 9.57 10.87
N ALA A 50 -2.18 9.85 12.05
CA ALA A 50 -1.95 11.22 12.48
C ALA A 50 -0.63 11.73 11.89
N ASP A 51 -0.66 12.15 10.65
CA ASP A 51 0.49 12.71 9.96
C ASP A 51 0.04 13.95 9.20
N ARG A 52 0.55 15.08 9.60
CA ARG A 52 0.15 16.38 9.06
C ARG A 52 0.40 16.51 7.57
N GLU A 53 1.54 16.04 7.09
CA GLU A 53 1.87 16.13 5.67
C GLU A 53 0.91 15.29 4.83
N ILE A 54 0.62 14.08 5.28
CA ILE A 54 -0.31 13.20 4.57
C ILE A 54 -1.70 13.81 4.57
N GLU A 55 -2.13 14.36 5.70
CA GLU A 55 -3.43 15.02 5.79
C GLU A 55 -3.55 16.19 4.82
N GLU A 56 -2.51 17.00 4.74
CA GLU A 56 -2.48 18.15 3.84
C GLU A 56 -2.51 17.71 2.37
N TYR A 57 -1.74 16.70 2.02
CA TYR A 57 -1.72 16.19 0.65
C TYR A 57 -3.07 15.61 0.24
N LEU A 58 -3.69 14.84 1.12
CA LEU A 58 -4.99 14.24 0.82
C LEU A 58 -6.08 15.31 0.65
N ALA A 59 -6.01 16.36 1.43
CA ALA A 59 -7.01 17.43 1.38
C ALA A 59 -6.81 18.41 0.24
N ASP A 60 -5.55 18.78 -0.01
CA ASP A 60 -5.24 19.89 -0.93
C ASP A 60 -4.77 19.49 -2.32
N LYS A 61 -4.19 18.32 -2.45
CA LYS A 61 -3.64 17.89 -3.74
C LYS A 61 -4.65 17.09 -4.54
N LYS A 62 -4.58 17.24 -5.84
CA LYS A 62 -5.39 16.41 -6.73
C LYS A 62 -4.66 15.08 -6.92
N LEU A 63 -5.10 14.09 -6.20
CA LEU A 63 -4.48 12.78 -6.23
C LEU A 63 -5.38 11.78 -6.95
N ASN A 64 -4.77 10.97 -7.80
CA ASN A 64 -5.47 9.87 -8.46
C ASN A 64 -5.35 8.64 -7.55
N LEU A 65 -5.96 8.72 -6.39
CA LEU A 65 -5.86 7.73 -5.33
C LEU A 65 -7.22 7.22 -4.92
N VAL A 66 -7.37 5.89 -4.94
CA VAL A 66 -8.57 5.20 -4.49
C VAL A 66 -8.13 4.12 -3.51
N ALA A 67 -8.91 3.88 -2.50
CA ALA A 67 -8.64 2.80 -1.55
C ALA A 67 -9.71 1.73 -1.66
N THR A 68 -9.35 0.48 -1.39
CA THR A 68 -10.28 -0.64 -1.46
C THR A 68 -9.88 -1.75 -0.50
N VAL A 69 -10.86 -2.53 -0.07
CA VAL A 69 -10.61 -3.78 0.67
C VAL A 69 -10.50 -4.97 -0.30
N ASP A 70 -10.82 -4.75 -1.58
CA ASP A 70 -10.78 -5.80 -2.60
C ASP A 70 -9.39 -5.89 -3.22
N ALA A 71 -8.54 -6.67 -2.58
CA ALA A 71 -7.15 -6.84 -3.01
C ALA A 71 -7.02 -7.45 -4.40
N LYS A 72 -7.82 -8.45 -4.69
CA LYS A 72 -7.75 -9.14 -5.99
C LYS A 72 -8.00 -8.20 -7.15
N SER A 73 -9.03 -7.38 -7.03
CA SER A 73 -9.38 -6.41 -8.07
C SER A 73 -8.25 -5.38 -8.25
N ALA A 74 -7.67 -4.93 -7.15
CA ALA A 74 -6.59 -3.95 -7.20
C ALA A 74 -5.34 -4.52 -7.88
N TYR A 75 -4.94 -5.73 -7.51
CA TYR A 75 -3.72 -6.34 -8.04
C TYR A 75 -3.87 -6.78 -9.49
N LYS A 76 -5.05 -7.21 -9.86
CA LYS A 76 -5.31 -7.74 -11.21
C LYS A 76 -4.95 -6.76 -12.32
N ASN A 77 -5.17 -5.49 -12.08
CA ASN A 77 -4.94 -4.45 -13.08
C ASN A 77 -3.68 -3.63 -12.84
N ALA A 78 -2.90 -3.97 -11.83
CA ALA A 78 -1.72 -3.20 -11.48
C ALA A 78 -0.51 -3.54 -12.34
N ASP A 79 0.25 -2.51 -12.70
CA ASP A 79 1.55 -2.70 -13.35
C ASP A 79 2.61 -2.95 -12.29
N PHE A 80 2.47 -2.29 -11.14
CA PHE A 80 3.36 -2.45 -9.99
C PHE A 80 2.55 -2.69 -8.74
N VAL A 81 3.05 -3.57 -7.89
CA VAL A 81 2.44 -3.80 -6.57
C VAL A 81 3.50 -3.51 -5.52
N ILE A 82 3.25 -2.51 -4.69
CA ILE A 82 4.17 -2.14 -3.62
C ILE A 82 3.64 -2.72 -2.32
N ILE A 83 4.43 -3.56 -1.68
CA ILE A 83 4.04 -4.21 -0.43
C ILE A 83 4.63 -3.44 0.74
N SER A 84 3.76 -2.84 1.53
CA SER A 84 4.15 -2.07 2.71
C SER A 84 3.44 -2.54 3.96
N THR A 85 2.99 -3.78 3.95
CA THR A 85 2.42 -4.40 5.14
C THR A 85 3.52 -4.58 6.19
N PRO A 86 3.21 -4.43 7.48
CA PRO A 86 4.24 -4.54 8.51
C PRO A 86 4.77 -5.97 8.65
N THR A 87 6.04 -6.06 9.01
CA THR A 87 6.63 -7.31 9.44
C THR A 87 6.83 -7.22 10.94
N ASN A 88 6.39 -8.23 11.67
CA ASN A 88 6.49 -8.24 13.11
C ASN A 88 7.60 -9.19 13.57
N TYR A 89 8.33 -8.77 14.60
CA TYR A 89 9.33 -9.63 15.19
C TYR A 89 8.68 -10.48 16.28
N ASP A 90 8.89 -11.79 16.21
CA ASP A 90 8.38 -12.70 17.23
C ASP A 90 9.50 -12.99 18.22
N ASP A 91 9.41 -12.41 19.42
CA ASP A 91 10.41 -12.57 20.46
C ASP A 91 10.58 -14.00 20.93
N GLU A 92 9.50 -14.78 20.92
CA GLU A 92 9.55 -16.16 21.37
C GLU A 92 10.30 -17.06 20.40
N ARG A 93 10.12 -16.81 19.12
CA ARG A 93 10.72 -17.62 18.07
C ARG A 93 11.99 -17.01 17.49
N HIS A 94 12.31 -15.81 17.90
CA HIS A 94 13.48 -15.06 17.43
C HIS A 94 13.55 -14.91 15.91
N PHE A 95 12.42 -14.55 15.29
CA PHE A 95 12.42 -14.30 13.86
C PHE A 95 11.36 -13.27 13.49
N PHE A 96 11.47 -12.72 12.29
CA PHE A 96 10.48 -11.79 11.77
C PHE A 96 9.34 -12.54 11.12
N ASP A 97 8.12 -12.13 11.45
CA ASP A 97 6.94 -12.70 10.83
C ASP A 97 6.68 -12.01 9.51
N THR A 98 6.94 -12.70 8.41
CA THR A 98 6.75 -12.20 7.06
C THR A 98 5.47 -12.73 6.42
N SER A 99 4.59 -13.35 7.19
CA SER A 99 3.38 -13.96 6.64
C SER A 99 2.49 -12.98 5.88
N SER A 100 2.40 -11.73 6.33
CA SER A 100 1.60 -10.72 5.63
C SER A 100 2.17 -10.41 4.24
N VAL A 101 3.50 -10.32 4.15
CA VAL A 101 4.17 -10.06 2.88
C VAL A 101 4.00 -11.23 1.94
N GLU A 102 4.22 -12.44 2.45
CA GLU A 102 4.08 -13.66 1.66
C GLU A 102 2.67 -13.84 1.13
N ALA A 103 1.66 -13.55 1.95
CA ALA A 103 0.27 -13.64 1.53
C ALA A 103 -0.04 -12.71 0.37
N VAL A 104 0.50 -11.49 0.40
CA VAL A 104 0.31 -10.53 -0.68
C VAL A 104 1.00 -11.03 -1.95
N ILE A 105 2.23 -11.52 -1.83
CA ILE A 105 2.97 -12.03 -2.99
C ILE A 105 2.22 -13.17 -3.66
N GLU A 106 1.73 -14.13 -2.88
CA GLU A 106 0.96 -15.25 -3.41
C GLU A 106 -0.29 -14.77 -4.14
N LEU A 107 -1.00 -13.82 -3.56
CA LEU A 107 -2.21 -13.29 -4.15
C LEU A 107 -1.92 -12.56 -5.46
N VAL A 108 -0.84 -11.78 -5.50
CA VAL A 108 -0.44 -11.06 -6.72
C VAL A 108 -0.09 -12.04 -7.83
N ILE A 109 0.68 -13.07 -7.52
CA ILE A 109 1.08 -14.08 -8.50
C ILE A 109 -0.15 -14.79 -9.06
N GLU A 110 -1.12 -15.08 -8.21
CA GLU A 110 -2.37 -15.72 -8.63
C GLU A 110 -3.20 -14.82 -9.54
N CYS A 111 -3.30 -13.54 -9.20
CA CYS A 111 -4.15 -12.60 -9.93
C CYS A 111 -3.47 -11.95 -11.13
N ASN A 112 -2.18 -11.69 -11.03
CA ASN A 112 -1.45 -10.95 -12.06
C ASN A 112 0.04 -11.28 -11.98
N PRO A 113 0.46 -12.41 -12.56
CA PRO A 113 1.87 -12.81 -12.50
C PRO A 113 2.83 -11.90 -13.25
N ASN A 114 2.30 -10.97 -14.05
CA ASN A 114 3.12 -10.04 -14.80
C ASN A 114 3.42 -8.73 -14.07
N ALA A 115 2.79 -8.52 -12.92
CA ALA A 115 3.03 -7.31 -12.13
C ALA A 115 4.42 -7.32 -11.51
N VAL A 116 5.04 -6.15 -11.46
CA VAL A 116 6.33 -6.00 -10.76
C VAL A 116 6.05 -5.79 -9.28
N ILE A 117 6.64 -6.62 -8.45
CA ILE A 117 6.44 -6.55 -6.99
C ILE A 117 7.60 -5.81 -6.34
N VAL A 118 7.28 -4.78 -5.57
CA VAL A 118 8.28 -4.00 -4.84
C VAL A 118 7.97 -4.14 -3.35
N ILE A 119 8.94 -4.58 -2.58
CA ILE A 119 8.76 -4.75 -1.15
C ILE A 119 9.33 -3.56 -0.39
N LYS A 120 8.45 -2.84 0.29
CA LYS A 120 8.80 -1.67 1.08
C LYS A 120 8.46 -1.86 2.57
N SER A 121 8.28 -3.10 2.98
CA SER A 121 7.96 -3.37 4.38
C SER A 121 9.13 -2.99 5.27
N THR A 122 8.83 -2.33 6.39
CA THR A 122 9.84 -1.98 7.35
C THR A 122 10.22 -3.20 8.14
N CYS A 123 11.48 -3.52 8.12
CA CYS A 123 12.01 -4.57 8.94
C CYS A 123 12.97 -3.90 9.92
N LEU A 124 12.65 -3.96 11.20
CA LEU A 124 13.52 -3.39 12.20
C LEU A 124 14.68 -4.30 12.44
N LEU A 125 15.75 -3.97 11.76
CA LEU A 125 16.90 -4.73 11.92
C LEU A 125 17.75 -4.04 12.82
N TYR A 126 17.70 -3.98 13.90
CA TYR A 126 18.69 -3.54 14.66
C TYR A 126 18.51 -3.57 15.80
N THR A 127 19.29 -3.60 15.97
CA THR A 127 19.94 -3.65 16.88
C THR A 127 20.02 -2.79 17.68
#